data_880f8984aaf93dce7009b16f378f5e81
#
_entry.id   880f8984aaf93dce7009b16f378f5e81
#
_cell.length_a   1.000
_cell.length_b   1.000
_cell.length_c   1.000
_cell.angle_alpha   90.00
_cell.angle_beta   90.00
_cell.angle_gamma   90.00
#
_symmetry.space_group_name_H-M   'P 1'
#
loop_
_entity.id
_entity.type
_entity.pdbx_description
1 polymer ?
#
loop_
_entity_poly.entity_id
_entity_poly.type
_entity_poly.pdbx_seq_one_letter_code
_entity_poly.pdbx_strand_id
1 'polypeptide(L)'
;PSLLEKIQIKKEGISGVRTGFTDLDELTSGLQKGDLIILAGRPGMGKTAFALTLASKAAIDYGQKVAFFSLEMDADQLVMRILAGRSEVMLHNLRTGKLSQEDLQKITWACETLSPAPFYIDDNSDLGISELMSKARKLKSTVGLDLLIIDYSQLMRTGKEENRAVAIGAISRGLKILAKDVGIPIIALAQLSRKAEEKGRERPLLSDLRESGSIEQDADMVWFVDRKFYRSNKEEDKTQAQLLVAKHRNGSVADIDLIFRPEYTSFYNADTSMGGSSIASGYTNDHADINDYQDFSYDDF
;
A
#
# COMPACT_ATOMS: atom_id res chain seq x y z
N PRO A 1 7.62 9.87 30.61
CA PRO A 1 8.98 9.78 30.07
C PRO A 1 9.36 11.07 29.36
N SER A 2 10.56 11.58 29.66
CA SER A 2 11.13 12.75 29.02
C SER A 2 11.31 12.50 27.50
N LEU A 3 11.44 13.57 26.70
CA LEU A 3 11.71 13.45 25.26
C LEU A 3 12.97 12.61 25.00
N LEU A 4 13.98 12.74 25.85
CA LEU A 4 15.23 11.98 25.78
C LEU A 4 15.02 10.47 26.05
N GLU A 5 14.19 10.10 27.02
CA GLU A 5 13.84 8.69 27.26
C GLU A 5 13.10 8.08 26.05
N LYS A 6 12.19 8.84 25.41
CA LYS A 6 11.52 8.41 24.18
C LYS A 6 12.49 8.22 23.02
N ILE A 7 13.56 9.01 22.93
CA ILE A 7 14.59 8.88 21.90
C ILE A 7 15.49 7.66 22.19
N GLN A 8 15.82 7.38 23.46
CA GLN A 8 16.66 6.25 23.84
C GLN A 8 15.97 4.88 23.72
N ILE A 9 14.64 4.83 23.87
CA ILE A 9 13.85 3.59 23.69
C ILE A 9 13.76 3.16 22.21
N LYS A 10 14.07 4.05 21.25
CA LYS A 10 14.10 3.75 19.80
C LYS A 10 15.30 2.90 19.37
N LYS A 11 15.59 1.78 20.06
CA LYS A 11 16.71 0.89 19.71
C LYS A 11 16.57 0.17 18.34
N GLU A 12 15.40 0.15 17.73
CA GLU A 12 15.14 -0.55 16.45
C GLU A 12 14.96 0.37 15.24
N GLY A 13 15.23 1.66 15.33
CA GLY A 13 15.24 2.60 14.19
C GLY A 13 13.87 2.96 13.60
N ILE A 14 12.87 2.08 13.59
CA ILE A 14 11.56 2.29 12.99
C ILE A 14 10.54 2.58 14.09
N SER A 15 10.05 3.83 14.14
CA SER A 15 9.11 4.29 15.16
C SER A 15 7.66 4.40 14.67
N GLY A 16 7.49 4.47 13.36
CA GLY A 16 6.19 4.57 12.70
C GLY A 16 5.64 3.22 12.26
N VAL A 17 4.59 3.28 11.44
CA VAL A 17 3.98 2.12 10.80
C VAL A 17 4.95 1.57 9.75
N ARG A 18 5.33 0.30 9.86
CA ARG A 18 6.22 -0.37 8.89
C ARG A 18 5.50 -0.58 7.57
N THR A 19 6.17 -0.26 6.47
CA THR A 19 5.62 -0.44 5.12
C THR A 19 5.97 -1.79 4.51
N GLY A 20 7.05 -2.43 5.02
CA GLY A 20 7.64 -3.65 4.47
C GLY A 20 8.50 -3.41 3.22
N PHE A 21 8.73 -2.13 2.88
CA PHE A 21 9.76 -1.72 1.92
C PHE A 21 10.95 -1.16 2.70
N THR A 22 12.05 -1.91 2.69
CA THR A 22 13.21 -1.67 3.58
C THR A 22 13.74 -0.25 3.45
N ASP A 23 14.07 0.17 2.23
CA ASP A 23 14.64 1.49 1.97
C ASP A 23 13.67 2.63 2.33
N LEU A 24 12.36 2.39 2.14
CA LEU A 24 11.32 3.35 2.53
C LEU A 24 11.20 3.45 4.06
N ASP A 25 11.24 2.32 4.75
CA ASP A 25 11.17 2.27 6.20
C ASP A 25 12.43 2.90 6.84
N GLU A 26 13.61 2.71 6.26
CA GLU A 26 14.85 3.37 6.66
C GLU A 26 14.79 4.89 6.44
N LEU A 27 14.34 5.32 5.24
CA LEU A 27 14.22 6.74 4.90
C LEU A 27 13.25 7.50 5.81
N THR A 28 12.11 6.87 6.17
CA THR A 28 11.02 7.52 6.90
C THR A 28 10.98 7.18 8.39
N SER A 29 11.77 6.19 8.84
CA SER A 29 11.62 5.52 10.13
C SER A 29 10.21 4.98 10.34
N GLY A 30 9.56 4.49 9.25
CA GLY A 30 8.16 4.12 9.17
C GLY A 30 7.22 5.33 9.05
N LEU A 31 5.95 5.10 8.75
CA LEU A 31 4.96 6.17 8.57
C LEU A 31 4.57 6.76 9.91
N GLN A 32 4.77 8.07 10.07
CA GLN A 32 4.61 8.74 11.35
C GLN A 32 3.14 9.14 11.61
N LYS A 33 2.75 9.13 12.87
CA LYS A 33 1.40 9.53 13.31
C LYS A 33 1.09 10.97 12.91
N GLY A 34 -0.09 11.16 12.32
CA GLY A 34 -0.57 12.47 11.89
C GLY A 34 -0.02 12.93 10.54
N ASP A 35 0.78 12.10 9.84
CA ASP A 35 1.26 12.43 8.51
C ASP A 35 0.20 12.13 7.45
N LEU A 36 0.10 13.05 6.49
CA LEU A 36 -0.61 12.86 5.24
C LEU A 36 0.40 12.59 4.13
N ILE A 37 0.31 11.42 3.54
CA ILE A 37 1.15 10.96 2.43
C ILE A 37 0.30 10.94 1.16
N ILE A 38 0.77 11.58 0.11
CA ILE A 38 0.14 11.51 -1.21
C ILE A 38 0.91 10.54 -2.08
N LEU A 39 0.25 9.47 -2.50
CA LEU A 39 0.79 8.50 -3.46
C LEU A 39 0.23 8.80 -4.84
N ALA A 40 1.04 9.36 -5.72
CA ALA A 40 0.61 9.79 -7.03
C ALA A 40 1.30 9.01 -8.16
N GLY A 41 0.77 9.12 -9.37
CA GLY A 41 1.34 8.52 -10.57
C GLY A 41 0.39 8.58 -11.74
N ARG A 42 0.91 8.34 -12.95
CA ARG A 42 0.10 8.26 -14.17
C ARG A 42 -0.83 7.04 -14.12
N PRO A 43 -1.91 7.01 -14.90
CA PRO A 43 -2.70 5.79 -15.09
C PRO A 43 -1.82 4.60 -15.48
N GLY A 44 -2.13 3.42 -14.95
CA GLY A 44 -1.38 2.19 -15.27
C GLY A 44 -0.04 2.00 -14.55
N MET A 45 0.50 3.01 -13.87
CA MET A 45 1.79 2.89 -13.14
C MET A 45 1.74 1.96 -11.92
N GLY A 46 0.55 1.57 -11.46
CA GLY A 46 0.41 0.62 -10.36
C GLY A 46 0.25 1.24 -8.98
N LYS A 47 -0.28 2.47 -8.86
CA LYS A 47 -0.55 3.13 -7.56
C LYS A 47 -1.32 2.24 -6.60
N THR A 48 -2.50 1.75 -7.03
CA THR A 48 -3.35 0.84 -6.23
C THR A 48 -2.60 -0.45 -5.88
N ALA A 49 -1.81 -1.01 -6.83
CA ALA A 49 -1.01 -2.21 -6.58
C ALA A 49 0.06 -1.96 -5.51
N PHE A 50 0.76 -0.82 -5.56
CA PHE A 50 1.74 -0.44 -4.54
C PHE A 50 1.08 -0.24 -3.17
N ALA A 51 -0.03 0.50 -3.12
CA ALA A 51 -0.78 0.74 -1.90
C ALA A 51 -1.30 -0.57 -1.27
N LEU A 52 -1.82 -1.51 -2.08
CA LEU A 52 -2.27 -2.82 -1.63
C LEU A 52 -1.11 -3.69 -1.14
N THR A 53 0.02 -3.68 -1.84
CA THR A 53 1.22 -4.42 -1.39
C THR A 53 1.70 -3.90 -0.04
N LEU A 54 1.81 -2.57 0.12
CA LEU A 54 2.18 -1.93 1.37
C LEU A 54 1.17 -2.28 2.48
N ALA A 55 -0.12 -2.14 2.21
CA ALA A 55 -1.21 -2.43 3.15
C ALA A 55 -1.19 -3.89 3.63
N SER A 56 -1.02 -4.83 2.68
CA SER A 56 -0.96 -6.26 3.01
C SER A 56 0.28 -6.62 3.83
N LYS A 57 1.45 -6.05 3.50
CA LYS A 57 2.67 -6.22 4.31
C LYS A 57 2.48 -5.66 5.71
N ALA A 58 1.95 -4.44 5.84
CA ALA A 58 1.71 -3.80 7.14
C ALA A 58 0.75 -4.64 8.01
N ALA A 59 -0.34 -5.16 7.44
CA ALA A 59 -1.32 -5.92 8.18
C ALA A 59 -0.88 -7.37 8.47
N ILE A 60 -0.33 -8.07 7.48
CA ILE A 60 -0.02 -9.50 7.59
C ILE A 60 1.34 -9.70 8.27
N ASP A 61 2.39 -9.00 7.78
CA ASP A 61 3.76 -9.26 8.24
C ASP A 61 4.07 -8.54 9.57
N TYR A 62 3.37 -7.43 9.86
CA TYR A 62 3.61 -6.62 11.07
C TYR A 62 2.41 -6.51 12.01
N GLY A 63 1.26 -7.13 11.68
CA GLY A 63 0.07 -7.15 12.53
C GLY A 63 -0.57 -5.78 12.76
N GLN A 64 -0.27 -4.80 11.89
CA GLN A 64 -0.79 -3.44 12.01
C GLN A 64 -2.23 -3.36 11.49
N LYS A 65 -3.07 -2.59 12.17
CA LYS A 65 -4.47 -2.45 11.82
C LYS A 65 -4.64 -1.45 10.69
N VAL A 66 -4.92 -1.96 9.50
CA VAL A 66 -5.00 -1.19 8.25
C VAL A 66 -6.42 -1.10 7.77
N ALA A 67 -6.89 0.11 7.45
CA ALA A 67 -8.13 0.32 6.71
C ALA A 67 -7.83 0.82 5.30
N PHE A 68 -8.49 0.21 4.31
CA PHE A 68 -8.38 0.56 2.90
C PHE A 68 -9.76 0.97 2.37
N PHE A 69 -9.93 2.25 2.06
CA PHE A 69 -11.12 2.79 1.44
C PHE A 69 -10.92 2.85 -0.07
N SER A 70 -11.70 2.06 -0.81
CA SER A 70 -11.66 1.97 -2.26
C SER A 70 -12.88 2.62 -2.88
N LEU A 71 -12.67 3.67 -3.68
CA LEU A 71 -13.76 4.35 -4.39
C LEU A 71 -13.83 3.93 -5.87
N GLU A 72 -12.83 3.15 -6.35
CA GLU A 72 -12.74 2.73 -7.75
C GLU A 72 -12.96 1.23 -7.94
N MET A 73 -12.55 0.41 -6.97
CA MET A 73 -12.55 -1.04 -7.10
C MET A 73 -13.35 -1.71 -5.98
N ASP A 74 -14.06 -2.77 -6.32
CA ASP A 74 -14.78 -3.61 -5.36
C ASP A 74 -13.83 -4.41 -4.46
N ALA A 75 -14.29 -4.76 -3.26
CA ALA A 75 -13.51 -5.50 -2.27
C ALA A 75 -12.98 -6.84 -2.81
N ASP A 76 -13.78 -7.58 -3.57
CA ASP A 76 -13.38 -8.85 -4.17
C ASP A 76 -12.18 -8.70 -5.11
N GLN A 77 -12.15 -7.63 -5.90
CA GLN A 77 -11.04 -7.34 -6.82
C GLN A 77 -9.76 -7.00 -6.05
N LEU A 78 -9.87 -6.28 -4.93
CA LEU A 78 -8.74 -5.96 -4.07
C LEU A 78 -8.19 -7.22 -3.39
N VAL A 79 -9.07 -8.06 -2.83
CA VAL A 79 -8.70 -9.34 -2.21
C VAL A 79 -8.01 -10.26 -3.22
N MET A 80 -8.55 -10.39 -4.45
CA MET A 80 -7.90 -11.17 -5.51
C MET A 80 -6.48 -10.69 -5.81
N ARG A 81 -6.24 -9.36 -5.83
CA ARG A 81 -4.90 -8.80 -6.04
C ARG A 81 -3.97 -9.08 -4.87
N ILE A 82 -4.46 -8.98 -3.63
CA ILE A 82 -3.68 -9.34 -2.43
C ILE A 82 -3.32 -10.82 -2.48
N LEU A 83 -4.28 -11.70 -2.79
CA LEU A 83 -4.05 -13.13 -2.91
C LEU A 83 -3.04 -13.45 -4.01
N ALA A 84 -3.16 -12.83 -5.21
CA ALA A 84 -2.19 -13.02 -6.29
C ALA A 84 -0.77 -12.66 -5.85
N GLY A 85 -0.60 -11.51 -5.17
CA GLY A 85 0.70 -11.06 -4.69
C GLY A 85 1.28 -11.92 -3.55
N ARG A 86 0.42 -12.44 -2.66
CA ARG A 86 0.86 -13.27 -1.51
C ARG A 86 1.13 -14.72 -1.88
N SER A 87 0.32 -15.28 -2.78
CA SER A 87 0.48 -16.67 -3.24
C SER A 87 1.45 -16.83 -4.40
N GLU A 88 1.84 -15.73 -5.05
CA GLU A 88 2.58 -15.72 -6.32
C GLU A 88 1.89 -16.59 -7.40
N VAL A 89 0.55 -16.57 -7.40
CA VAL A 89 -0.28 -17.15 -8.45
C VAL A 89 -0.75 -16.04 -9.38
N MET A 90 -0.66 -16.26 -10.69
CA MET A 90 -1.05 -15.24 -11.67
C MET A 90 -2.49 -14.77 -11.46
N LEU A 91 -2.69 -13.45 -11.37
CA LEU A 91 -4.02 -12.86 -11.20
C LEU A 91 -5.01 -13.33 -12.28
N HIS A 92 -4.52 -13.53 -13.52
CA HIS A 92 -5.33 -14.08 -14.60
C HIS A 92 -5.86 -15.49 -14.28
N ASN A 93 -5.02 -16.37 -13.70
CA ASN A 93 -5.41 -17.72 -13.33
C ASN A 93 -6.44 -17.73 -12.20
N LEU A 94 -6.25 -16.87 -11.19
CA LEU A 94 -7.25 -16.66 -10.12
C LEU A 94 -8.61 -16.24 -10.69
N ARG A 95 -8.62 -15.27 -11.61
CA ARG A 95 -9.88 -14.76 -12.21
C ARG A 95 -10.57 -15.76 -13.13
N THR A 96 -9.81 -16.63 -13.80
CA THR A 96 -10.36 -17.61 -14.77
C THR A 96 -10.60 -18.99 -14.18
N GLY A 97 -10.15 -19.22 -12.91
CA GLY A 97 -10.24 -20.53 -12.26
C GLY A 97 -9.30 -21.60 -12.86
N LYS A 98 -8.34 -21.20 -13.70
CA LYS A 98 -7.33 -22.11 -14.29
C LYS A 98 -6.17 -22.31 -13.32
N LEU A 99 -6.41 -23.11 -12.29
CA LEU A 99 -5.49 -23.32 -11.17
C LEU A 99 -4.95 -24.76 -11.20
N SER A 100 -3.64 -24.91 -11.01
CA SER A 100 -3.00 -26.19 -10.76
C SER A 100 -3.17 -26.60 -9.29
N GLN A 101 -2.84 -27.86 -8.96
CA GLN A 101 -2.84 -28.32 -7.59
C GLN A 101 -1.86 -27.51 -6.71
N GLU A 102 -0.72 -27.14 -7.26
CA GLU A 102 0.27 -26.29 -6.59
C GLU A 102 -0.28 -24.88 -6.33
N ASP A 103 -0.95 -24.28 -7.33
CA ASP A 103 -1.59 -22.97 -7.16
C ASP A 103 -2.62 -23.00 -6.02
N LEU A 104 -3.42 -24.07 -5.94
CA LEU A 104 -4.41 -24.21 -4.87
C LEU A 104 -3.76 -24.27 -3.48
N GLN A 105 -2.63 -24.96 -3.32
CA GLN A 105 -1.90 -25.01 -2.05
C GLN A 105 -1.36 -23.63 -1.68
N LYS A 106 -0.75 -22.90 -2.63
CA LYS A 106 -0.25 -21.54 -2.41
C LYS A 106 -1.36 -20.56 -2.03
N ILE A 107 -2.53 -20.66 -2.69
CA ILE A 107 -3.69 -19.84 -2.38
C ILE A 107 -4.22 -20.16 -0.98
N THR A 108 -4.33 -21.44 -0.62
CA THR A 108 -4.77 -21.86 0.71
C THR A 108 -3.88 -21.25 1.79
N TRP A 109 -2.56 -21.37 1.66
CA TRP A 109 -1.62 -20.74 2.57
C TRP A 109 -1.78 -19.21 2.64
N ALA A 110 -1.96 -18.54 1.49
CA ALA A 110 -2.19 -17.10 1.46
C ALA A 110 -3.50 -16.71 2.16
N CYS A 111 -4.57 -17.50 2.01
CA CYS A 111 -5.83 -17.30 2.73
C CYS A 111 -5.67 -17.48 4.25
N GLU A 112 -4.92 -18.48 4.69
CA GLU A 112 -4.64 -18.73 6.11
C GLU A 112 -3.88 -17.56 6.76
N THR A 113 -2.98 -16.92 6.03
CA THR A 113 -2.24 -15.75 6.52
C THR A 113 -3.05 -14.46 6.46
N LEU A 114 -3.93 -14.32 5.47
CA LEU A 114 -4.76 -13.12 5.29
C LEU A 114 -5.97 -13.11 6.23
N SER A 115 -6.59 -14.26 6.48
CA SER A 115 -7.83 -14.36 7.26
C SER A 115 -7.74 -13.76 8.68
N PRO A 116 -6.67 -13.97 9.47
CA PRO A 116 -6.52 -13.36 10.79
C PRO A 116 -5.97 -11.92 10.75
N ALA A 117 -5.52 -11.45 9.57
CA ALA A 117 -4.87 -10.14 9.47
C ALA A 117 -5.86 -9.00 9.76
N PRO A 118 -5.46 -7.97 10.52
CA PRO A 118 -6.32 -6.84 10.84
C PRO A 118 -6.40 -5.86 9.66
N PHE A 119 -6.97 -6.32 8.56
CA PHE A 119 -7.14 -5.59 7.30
C PHE A 119 -8.63 -5.35 7.03
N TYR A 120 -9.04 -4.10 6.96
CA TYR A 120 -10.44 -3.67 6.80
C TYR A 120 -10.60 -2.99 5.44
N ILE A 121 -11.54 -3.47 4.61
CA ILE A 121 -11.86 -2.87 3.31
C ILE A 121 -13.23 -2.23 3.39
N ASP A 122 -13.36 -1.01 2.86
CA ASP A 122 -14.61 -0.31 2.59
C ASP A 122 -14.60 0.12 1.12
N ASP A 123 -15.48 -0.48 0.31
CA ASP A 123 -15.58 -0.26 -1.14
C ASP A 123 -16.78 0.62 -1.53
N ASN A 124 -17.29 1.42 -0.59
CA ASN A 124 -18.34 2.38 -0.88
C ASN A 124 -17.83 3.51 -1.81
N SER A 125 -18.20 3.45 -3.08
CA SER A 125 -17.79 4.42 -4.11
C SER A 125 -18.39 5.81 -3.93
N ASP A 126 -19.49 5.94 -3.15
CA ASP A 126 -20.21 7.20 -2.91
C ASP A 126 -19.87 7.81 -1.55
N LEU A 127 -18.58 7.87 -1.21
CA LEU A 127 -18.09 8.31 0.08
C LEU A 127 -17.68 9.79 0.06
N GLY A 128 -18.29 10.59 0.94
CA GLY A 128 -17.89 11.97 1.19
C GLY A 128 -16.84 12.07 2.32
N ILE A 129 -16.10 13.20 2.35
CA ILE A 129 -15.04 13.40 3.36
C ILE A 129 -15.56 13.30 4.80
N SER A 130 -16.74 13.85 5.10
CA SER A 130 -17.33 13.80 6.45
C SER A 130 -17.70 12.39 6.89
N GLU A 131 -18.20 11.58 5.96
CA GLU A 131 -18.54 10.18 6.22
C GLU A 131 -17.27 9.34 6.42
N LEU A 132 -16.26 9.53 5.57
CA LEU A 132 -14.94 8.90 5.73
C LEU A 132 -14.34 9.22 7.11
N MET A 133 -14.36 10.49 7.52
CA MET A 133 -13.86 10.90 8.83
C MET A 133 -14.62 10.20 9.97
N SER A 134 -15.93 10.07 9.86
CA SER A 134 -16.76 9.37 10.86
C SER A 134 -16.43 7.88 10.93
N LYS A 135 -16.31 7.21 9.77
CA LYS A 135 -15.94 5.79 9.69
C LYS A 135 -14.52 5.54 10.25
N ALA A 136 -13.56 6.39 9.91
CA ALA A 136 -12.18 6.26 10.42
C ALA A 136 -12.10 6.43 11.95
N ARG A 137 -12.81 7.43 12.52
CA ARG A 137 -12.91 7.60 13.98
C ARG A 137 -13.57 6.40 14.65
N LYS A 138 -14.64 5.88 14.06
CA LYS A 138 -15.32 4.68 14.57
C LYS A 138 -14.41 3.48 14.58
N LEU A 139 -13.70 3.19 13.47
CA LEU A 139 -12.70 2.10 13.41
C LEU A 139 -11.61 2.29 14.45
N LYS A 140 -11.07 3.51 14.59
CA LYS A 140 -10.04 3.79 15.60
C LYS A 140 -10.52 3.51 17.02
N SER A 141 -11.75 3.88 17.36
CA SER A 141 -12.31 3.71 18.71
C SER A 141 -12.73 2.27 19.02
N THR A 142 -13.17 1.50 18.01
CA THR A 142 -13.73 0.15 18.22
C THR A 142 -12.68 -0.95 18.16
N VAL A 143 -11.88 -0.96 17.10
CA VAL A 143 -10.89 -2.03 16.86
C VAL A 143 -9.45 -1.53 16.92
N GLY A 144 -9.26 -0.22 16.96
CA GLY A 144 -7.96 0.42 16.77
C GLY A 144 -7.62 0.55 15.28
N LEU A 145 -6.80 1.53 14.92
CA LEU A 145 -6.38 1.77 13.55
C LEU A 145 -4.96 2.34 13.58
N ASP A 146 -4.07 1.79 12.75
CA ASP A 146 -2.67 2.20 12.68
C ASP A 146 -2.35 2.89 11.35
N LEU A 147 -3.06 2.54 10.26
CA LEU A 147 -2.88 3.11 8.93
C LEU A 147 -4.23 3.21 8.22
N LEU A 148 -4.47 4.32 7.55
CA LEU A 148 -5.60 4.52 6.64
C LEU A 148 -5.10 4.77 5.21
N ILE A 149 -5.64 4.03 4.25
CA ILE A 149 -5.36 4.21 2.81
C ILE A 149 -6.67 4.53 2.09
N ILE A 150 -6.61 5.48 1.14
CA ILE A 150 -7.77 5.94 0.39
C ILE A 150 -7.43 5.92 -1.10
N ASP A 151 -8.09 5.05 -1.87
CA ASP A 151 -7.95 4.91 -3.31
C ASP A 151 -9.25 5.30 -4.02
N TYR A 152 -9.36 6.37 -4.71
CA TYR A 152 -8.45 7.49 -4.85
C TYR A 152 -9.22 8.80 -4.58
N SER A 153 -8.56 9.73 -3.93
CA SER A 153 -9.19 10.89 -3.28
C SER A 153 -9.96 11.83 -4.22
N GLN A 154 -9.66 11.87 -5.54
CA GLN A 154 -10.38 12.72 -6.49
C GLN A 154 -11.79 12.21 -6.87
N LEU A 155 -12.14 10.94 -6.51
CA LEU A 155 -13.49 10.39 -6.71
C LEU A 155 -14.44 10.70 -5.54
N MET A 156 -13.90 11.19 -4.41
CA MET A 156 -14.73 11.52 -3.26
C MET A 156 -15.77 12.57 -3.65
N ARG A 157 -16.99 12.38 -3.11
CA ARG A 157 -18.06 13.37 -3.27
C ARG A 157 -17.60 14.73 -2.76
N THR A 158 -17.58 15.70 -3.66
CA THR A 158 -17.42 17.12 -3.35
C THR A 158 -18.81 17.71 -3.25
N GLY A 159 -19.03 18.62 -2.26
CA GLY A 159 -20.30 19.30 -2.10
C GLY A 159 -20.66 20.16 -3.33
N LYS A 160 -21.47 21.22 -3.14
CA LYS A 160 -21.92 22.15 -4.19
C LYS A 160 -20.82 23.06 -4.79
N GLU A 161 -19.54 22.67 -4.68
CA GLU A 161 -18.44 23.51 -5.16
C GLU A 161 -18.30 23.41 -6.69
N GLU A 162 -18.44 24.52 -7.37
CA GLU A 162 -18.33 24.64 -8.82
C GLU A 162 -16.88 24.45 -9.33
N ASN A 163 -15.88 24.61 -8.43
CA ASN A 163 -14.46 24.53 -8.78
C ASN A 163 -13.82 23.28 -8.21
N ARG A 164 -13.47 22.33 -9.10
CA ARG A 164 -12.83 21.06 -8.73
C ARG A 164 -11.53 21.22 -7.93
N ALA A 165 -10.73 22.25 -8.22
CA ALA A 165 -9.48 22.49 -7.50
C ALA A 165 -9.73 22.89 -6.03
N VAL A 166 -10.76 23.70 -5.79
CA VAL A 166 -11.17 24.09 -4.42
C VAL A 166 -11.66 22.86 -3.65
N ALA A 167 -12.48 22.04 -4.30
CA ALA A 167 -13.01 20.81 -3.73
C ALA A 167 -11.91 19.82 -3.32
N ILE A 168 -10.94 19.58 -4.20
CA ILE A 168 -9.78 18.72 -3.92
C ILE A 168 -8.94 19.30 -2.76
N GLY A 169 -8.80 20.63 -2.69
CA GLY A 169 -8.14 21.30 -1.59
C GLY A 169 -8.85 21.12 -0.24
N ALA A 170 -10.18 21.17 -0.25
CA ALA A 170 -10.97 20.90 0.96
C ALA A 170 -10.79 19.44 1.43
N ILE A 171 -10.75 18.48 0.50
CA ILE A 171 -10.51 17.06 0.80
C ILE A 171 -9.10 16.90 1.40
N SER A 172 -8.05 17.41 0.77
CA SER A 172 -6.67 17.24 1.27
C SER A 172 -6.50 17.82 2.68
N ARG A 173 -7.05 19.02 2.91
CA ARG A 173 -7.06 19.63 4.24
C ARG A 173 -7.85 18.82 5.25
N GLY A 174 -9.01 18.28 4.87
CA GLY A 174 -9.82 17.38 5.69
C GLY A 174 -9.06 16.12 6.09
N LEU A 175 -8.34 15.49 5.15
CA LEU A 175 -7.51 14.31 5.40
C LEU A 175 -6.34 14.63 6.33
N LYS A 176 -5.69 15.80 6.18
CA LYS A 176 -4.63 16.23 7.09
C LYS A 176 -5.13 16.47 8.51
N ILE A 177 -6.31 17.07 8.63
CA ILE A 177 -6.97 17.26 9.94
C ILE A 177 -7.29 15.90 10.56
N LEU A 178 -7.87 14.97 9.77
CA LEU A 178 -8.18 13.62 10.23
C LEU A 178 -6.94 12.88 10.71
N ALA A 179 -5.83 12.91 9.94
CA ALA A 179 -4.58 12.24 10.31
C ALA A 179 -4.09 12.69 11.69
N LYS A 180 -4.13 14.01 11.96
CA LYS A 180 -3.76 14.58 13.26
C LYS A 180 -4.74 14.22 14.37
N ASP A 181 -6.03 14.28 14.11
CA ASP A 181 -7.11 14.03 15.07
C ASP A 181 -7.11 12.56 15.55
N VAL A 182 -7.01 11.64 14.60
CA VAL A 182 -6.99 10.19 14.89
C VAL A 182 -5.61 9.70 15.31
N GLY A 183 -4.55 10.49 15.05
CA GLY A 183 -3.18 10.17 15.40
C GLY A 183 -2.61 8.98 14.64
N ILE A 184 -2.91 8.88 13.33
CA ILE A 184 -2.41 7.83 12.43
C ILE A 184 -1.90 8.45 11.12
N PRO A 185 -0.97 7.77 10.40
CA PRO A 185 -0.67 8.13 9.02
C PRO A 185 -1.85 7.83 8.09
N ILE A 186 -2.02 8.70 7.08
CA ILE A 186 -3.00 8.52 6.01
C ILE A 186 -2.27 8.55 4.68
N ILE A 187 -2.47 7.52 3.84
CA ILE A 187 -2.02 7.52 2.44
C ILE A 187 -3.24 7.79 1.56
N ALA A 188 -3.21 8.88 0.80
CA ALA A 188 -4.24 9.19 -0.17
C ALA A 188 -3.66 9.06 -1.59
N LEU A 189 -4.29 8.20 -2.41
CA LEU A 189 -3.90 8.03 -3.78
C LEU A 189 -4.42 9.21 -4.62
N ALA A 190 -3.59 9.67 -5.55
CA ALA A 190 -3.91 10.77 -6.44
C ALA A 190 -3.48 10.46 -7.88
N GLN A 191 -4.29 10.88 -8.85
CA GLN A 191 -3.94 10.77 -10.25
C GLN A 191 -3.27 12.06 -10.74
N LEU A 192 -2.22 11.94 -11.52
CA LEU A 192 -1.57 13.08 -12.15
C LEU A 192 -2.44 13.65 -13.28
N SER A 193 -2.29 14.95 -13.55
CA SER A 193 -3.00 15.60 -14.63
C SER A 193 -2.56 15.07 -16.00
N ARG A 194 -3.50 15.03 -16.98
CA ARG A 194 -3.18 14.59 -18.35
C ARG A 194 -2.11 15.44 -19.02
N LYS A 195 -1.99 16.72 -18.64
CA LYS A 195 -0.94 17.62 -19.15
C LYS A 195 0.48 17.16 -18.78
N ALA A 196 0.62 16.39 -17.70
CA ALA A 196 1.88 15.75 -17.34
C ALA A 196 2.28 14.64 -18.32
N GLU A 197 1.30 14.04 -19.03
CA GLU A 197 1.52 12.99 -20.03
C GLU A 197 1.99 13.55 -21.37
N GLU A 198 1.49 14.74 -21.76
CA GLU A 198 1.73 15.34 -23.09
C GLU A 198 3.16 15.88 -23.27
N LYS A 199 3.91 16.13 -22.22
CA LYS A 199 5.19 16.85 -22.28
C LYS A 199 6.42 16.00 -22.50
N GLY A 200 6.32 14.71 -22.78
CA GLY A 200 7.49 13.83 -23.01
C GLY A 200 8.48 13.82 -21.81
N ARG A 201 8.07 14.29 -20.64
CA ARG A 201 8.91 14.35 -19.46
C ARG A 201 9.23 12.94 -18.96
N GLU A 202 10.49 12.73 -18.69
CA GLU A 202 10.96 11.43 -18.22
C GLU A 202 10.43 11.09 -16.82
N ARG A 203 10.23 12.09 -15.92
CA ARG A 203 9.82 11.87 -14.53
C ARG A 203 8.67 12.78 -14.11
N PRO A 204 7.77 12.31 -13.21
CA PRO A 204 6.74 13.15 -12.60
C PRO A 204 7.37 14.20 -11.67
N LEU A 205 6.76 15.37 -11.59
CA LEU A 205 7.15 16.48 -10.74
C LEU A 205 6.01 16.87 -9.80
N LEU A 206 6.32 17.53 -8.67
CA LEU A 206 5.33 18.09 -7.76
C LEU A 206 4.34 19.03 -8.49
N SER A 207 4.83 19.77 -9.49
CA SER A 207 3.99 20.64 -10.33
C SER A 207 2.93 19.90 -11.14
N ASP A 208 3.04 18.59 -11.32
CA ASP A 208 2.07 17.77 -12.05
C ASP A 208 0.83 17.45 -11.19
N LEU A 209 0.91 17.71 -9.88
CA LEU A 209 -0.22 17.73 -8.95
C LEU A 209 -1.01 19.06 -8.99
N ARG A 210 -0.65 19.99 -9.87
CA ARG A 210 -1.07 21.42 -9.88
C ARG A 210 -2.55 21.71 -10.11
N GLU A 211 -3.37 20.77 -10.55
CA GLU A 211 -4.84 20.97 -10.47
C GLU A 211 -5.33 20.97 -9.02
N SER A 212 -4.41 20.72 -8.07
CA SER A 212 -4.62 20.58 -6.63
C SER A 212 -3.46 21.22 -5.84
N GLY A 213 -3.12 22.49 -6.12
CA GLY A 213 -1.99 23.18 -5.47
C GLY A 213 -2.00 23.13 -3.93
N SER A 214 -3.16 22.90 -3.35
CA SER A 214 -3.34 22.68 -1.93
C SER A 214 -2.89 21.28 -1.46
N ILE A 215 -2.99 20.23 -2.28
CA ILE A 215 -2.55 18.88 -1.91
C ILE A 215 -1.06 18.88 -1.57
N GLU A 216 -0.25 19.55 -2.41
CA GLU A 216 1.19 19.65 -2.17
C GLU A 216 1.49 20.36 -0.85
N GLN A 217 0.74 21.40 -0.51
CA GLN A 217 0.96 22.17 0.72
C GLN A 217 0.55 21.41 1.97
N ASP A 218 -0.58 20.67 1.93
CA ASP A 218 -1.13 19.94 3.06
C ASP A 218 -0.35 18.63 3.36
N ALA A 219 0.23 18.01 2.32
CA ALA A 219 0.96 16.77 2.43
C ALA A 219 2.30 16.91 3.18
N ASP A 220 2.61 15.98 4.06
CA ASP A 220 3.93 15.85 4.69
C ASP A 220 4.89 15.11 3.78
N MET A 221 4.41 14.12 3.04
CA MET A 221 5.17 13.40 2.01
C MET A 221 4.38 13.32 0.72
N VAL A 222 5.11 13.36 -0.40
CA VAL A 222 4.58 13.11 -1.74
C VAL A 222 5.45 12.06 -2.40
N TRP A 223 4.83 10.96 -2.80
CA TRP A 223 5.45 9.84 -3.46
C TRP A 223 4.90 9.69 -4.88
N PHE A 224 5.76 9.36 -5.83
CA PHE A 224 5.34 8.98 -7.17
C PHE A 224 5.74 7.54 -7.46
N VAL A 225 4.80 6.73 -7.91
CA VAL A 225 5.09 5.43 -8.51
C VAL A 225 5.45 5.66 -9.97
N ASP A 226 6.63 5.20 -10.35
CA ASP A 226 7.14 5.31 -11.71
C ASP A 226 7.63 3.94 -12.21
N ARG A 227 7.29 3.61 -13.47
CA ARG A 227 7.69 2.37 -14.12
C ARG A 227 8.38 2.69 -15.43
N LYS A 228 9.65 2.30 -15.51
CA LYS A 228 10.52 2.58 -16.65
C LYS A 228 9.98 2.02 -17.97
N PHE A 229 9.29 0.87 -17.93
CA PHE A 229 8.68 0.24 -19.09
C PHE A 229 7.77 1.17 -19.90
N TYR A 230 6.97 2.00 -19.22
CA TYR A 230 6.05 2.92 -19.91
C TYR A 230 6.74 4.04 -20.70
N ARG A 231 8.04 4.24 -20.48
CA ARG A 231 8.85 5.22 -21.22
C ARG A 231 9.72 4.55 -22.25
N SER A 232 10.39 3.46 -21.89
CA SER A 232 11.35 2.78 -22.75
C SER A 232 10.69 1.81 -23.75
N ASN A 233 9.52 1.29 -23.37
CA ASN A 233 8.80 0.22 -24.08
C ASN A 233 9.67 -1.03 -24.36
N LYS A 234 10.71 -1.25 -23.52
CA LYS A 234 11.63 -2.38 -23.61
C LYS A 234 11.24 -3.47 -22.62
N GLU A 235 11.23 -4.72 -23.06
CA GLU A 235 10.84 -5.86 -22.21
C GLU A 235 11.74 -6.00 -20.96
N GLU A 236 13.02 -5.67 -21.06
CA GLU A 236 13.98 -5.67 -19.95
C GLU A 236 13.61 -4.71 -18.80
N ASP A 237 12.85 -3.67 -19.11
CA ASP A 237 12.41 -2.66 -18.12
C ASP A 237 11.03 -2.99 -17.50
N LYS A 238 10.39 -4.09 -17.89
CA LYS A 238 9.01 -4.43 -17.52
C LYS A 238 8.80 -4.60 -16.02
N THR A 239 9.81 -5.12 -15.33
CA THR A 239 9.81 -5.34 -13.89
C THR A 239 10.42 -4.18 -13.11
N GLN A 240 11.10 -3.24 -13.77
CA GLN A 240 11.74 -2.12 -13.11
C GLN A 240 10.72 -1.05 -12.71
N ALA A 241 10.72 -0.71 -11.44
CA ALA A 241 9.87 0.33 -10.88
C ALA A 241 10.66 1.18 -9.88
N GLN A 242 10.20 2.38 -9.62
CA GLN A 242 10.75 3.29 -8.61
C GLN A 242 9.63 3.93 -7.80
N LEU A 243 9.88 4.13 -6.52
CA LEU A 243 9.12 5.03 -5.69
C LEU A 243 9.94 6.31 -5.49
N LEU A 244 9.48 7.39 -6.11
CA LEU A 244 10.15 8.69 -6.00
C LEU A 244 9.55 9.42 -4.81
N VAL A 245 10.30 9.59 -3.73
CA VAL A 245 9.92 10.42 -2.57
C VAL A 245 10.28 11.86 -2.92
N ALA A 246 9.34 12.57 -3.58
CA ALA A 246 9.56 13.90 -4.13
C ALA A 246 9.41 15.03 -3.09
N LYS A 247 8.70 14.75 -1.99
CA LYS A 247 8.57 15.64 -0.84
C LYS A 247 8.63 14.84 0.44
N HIS A 248 9.40 15.30 1.41
CA HIS A 248 9.46 14.76 2.77
C HIS A 248 9.69 15.92 3.74
N ARG A 249 8.65 16.33 4.49
CA ARG A 249 8.71 17.52 5.37
C ARG A 249 9.73 17.38 6.50
N ASN A 250 9.88 16.15 7.02
CA ASN A 250 10.70 15.86 8.19
C ASN A 250 11.94 15.02 7.88
N GLY A 251 12.30 14.86 6.61
CA GLY A 251 13.44 14.04 6.17
C GLY A 251 13.94 14.39 4.77
N SER A 252 14.81 13.55 4.23
CA SER A 252 15.36 13.67 2.89
C SER A 252 14.40 13.14 1.82
N VAL A 253 14.56 13.60 0.60
CA VAL A 253 13.95 13.02 -0.61
C VAL A 253 14.89 11.96 -1.19
N ALA A 254 14.33 10.94 -1.81
CA ALA A 254 15.10 9.85 -2.42
C ALA A 254 14.29 9.16 -3.52
N ASP A 255 14.99 8.49 -4.41
CA ASP A 255 14.43 7.53 -5.36
C ASP A 255 14.71 6.13 -4.82
N ILE A 256 13.67 5.33 -4.63
CA ILE A 256 13.75 3.97 -4.09
C ILE A 256 13.48 2.99 -5.23
N ASP A 257 14.44 2.14 -5.53
CA ASP A 257 14.29 1.12 -6.56
C ASP A 257 13.39 -0.01 -6.06
N LEU A 258 12.50 -0.47 -6.92
CA LEU A 258 11.52 -1.52 -6.65
C LEU A 258 11.44 -2.48 -7.83
N ILE A 259 10.99 -3.71 -7.55
CA ILE A 259 10.60 -4.68 -8.56
C ILE A 259 9.08 -4.71 -8.64
N PHE A 260 8.52 -4.57 -9.83
CA PHE A 260 7.11 -4.79 -10.08
C PHE A 260 6.90 -6.09 -10.85
N ARG A 261 6.04 -6.96 -10.37
CA ARG A 261 5.63 -8.19 -11.05
C ARG A 261 4.21 -8.03 -11.62
N PRO A 262 4.07 -7.76 -12.93
CA PRO A 262 2.76 -7.52 -13.55
C PRO A 262 1.80 -8.70 -13.41
N GLU A 263 2.31 -9.93 -13.47
CA GLU A 263 1.55 -11.17 -13.36
C GLU A 263 0.84 -11.34 -12.02
N TYR A 264 1.43 -10.80 -10.95
CA TYR A 264 0.89 -10.82 -9.58
C TYR A 264 0.34 -9.45 -9.15
N THR A 265 0.53 -8.43 -9.97
CA THR A 265 0.17 -7.02 -9.69
C THR A 265 0.78 -6.53 -8.37
N SER A 266 2.01 -6.90 -8.05
CA SER A 266 2.64 -6.64 -6.75
C SER A 266 4.03 -6.04 -6.88
N PHE A 267 4.41 -5.28 -5.84
CA PHE A 267 5.72 -4.65 -5.72
C PHE A 267 6.58 -5.38 -4.69
N TYR A 268 7.88 -5.43 -4.94
CA TYR A 268 8.88 -6.07 -4.09
C TYR A 268 10.07 -5.13 -3.89
N ASN A 269 10.83 -5.34 -2.80
CA ASN A 269 12.11 -4.67 -2.61
C ASN A 269 13.04 -5.04 -3.78
N ALA A 270 13.83 -4.08 -4.26
CA ALA A 270 14.95 -4.39 -5.12
C ALA A 270 16.08 -4.94 -4.24
N ASP A 271 16.49 -6.20 -4.46
CA ASP A 271 17.66 -6.75 -3.80
C ASP A 271 18.90 -6.02 -4.29
N THR A 272 19.42 -5.10 -3.48
CA THR A 272 20.66 -4.37 -3.76
C THR A 272 21.92 -5.26 -3.68
N SER A 273 21.79 -6.52 -3.27
CA SER A 273 22.92 -7.41 -2.99
C SER A 273 23.23 -8.44 -4.06
N MET A 274 22.45 -8.57 -5.16
CA MET A 274 22.78 -9.54 -6.22
C MET A 274 22.27 -9.11 -7.60
N GLY A 275 23.19 -8.85 -8.48
CA GLY A 275 22.97 -9.14 -9.91
C GLY A 275 22.87 -10.66 -10.07
N GLY A 276 21.68 -11.23 -10.02
CA GLY A 276 21.49 -12.67 -10.21
C GLY A 276 20.36 -13.21 -9.33
N SER A 277 19.30 -13.65 -9.98
CA SER A 277 18.16 -14.35 -9.45
C SER A 277 18.43 -15.22 -8.22
N SER A 278 17.87 -14.88 -7.09
CA SER A 278 17.33 -15.89 -6.17
C SER A 278 16.36 -15.22 -5.19
N ILE A 279 15.09 -15.46 -5.40
CA ILE A 279 14.09 -15.25 -4.35
C ILE A 279 14.42 -16.32 -3.31
N ALA A 280 15.15 -15.93 -2.26
CA ALA A 280 15.29 -16.80 -1.10
C ALA A 280 13.93 -16.81 -0.42
N SER A 281 13.14 -17.84 -0.72
CA SER A 281 12.04 -18.26 0.11
C SER A 281 12.62 -18.55 1.50
N GLY A 282 12.33 -17.70 2.47
CA GLY A 282 12.61 -17.97 3.88
C GLY A 282 11.69 -19.07 4.42
N TYR A 283 11.75 -20.24 3.82
CA TYR A 283 11.21 -21.47 4.36
C TYR A 283 12.37 -22.25 4.99
N THR A 284 12.62 -22.01 6.26
CA THR A 284 13.32 -23.01 7.06
C THR A 284 12.34 -24.18 7.24
N ASN A 285 12.59 -25.26 6.53
CA ASN A 285 12.00 -26.57 6.81
C ASN A 285 12.53 -27.05 8.17
N ASP A 286 11.88 -26.68 9.24
CA ASP A 286 11.90 -27.47 10.46
C ASP A 286 10.92 -28.63 10.24
N HIS A 287 11.42 -29.69 9.62
CA HIS A 287 10.80 -31.00 9.72
C HIS A 287 10.98 -31.50 11.15
N ALA A 288 10.02 -31.18 12.01
CA ALA A 288 9.80 -31.99 13.20
C ALA A 288 9.19 -33.30 12.74
N ASP A 289 9.90 -34.36 12.99
CA ASP A 289 9.45 -35.75 12.81
C ASP A 289 8.07 -35.96 13.45
N ILE A 290 7.04 -36.15 12.62
CA ILE A 290 5.74 -36.66 13.06
C ILE A 290 5.69 -38.13 12.68
N ASN A 291 6.41 -38.94 13.45
CA ASN A 291 6.14 -40.35 13.62
C ASN A 291 5.55 -40.52 15.00
N ASP A 292 4.24 -40.36 15.14
CA ASP A 292 3.39 -40.97 16.18
C ASP A 292 1.92 -40.60 15.91
N TYR A 293 1.29 -41.29 15.00
CA TYR A 293 -0.14 -41.51 15.04
C TYR A 293 -0.39 -42.99 14.90
N GLN A 294 -0.58 -43.60 16.09
CA GLN A 294 -1.15 -44.95 16.23
C GLN A 294 -2.59 -44.94 15.70
N ASP A 295 -2.91 -46.06 15.03
CA ASP A 295 -4.21 -46.52 14.61
C ASP A 295 -5.34 -46.25 15.62
N PHE A 296 -6.37 -45.54 15.17
CA PHE A 296 -7.71 -45.65 15.72
C PHE A 296 -8.63 -46.30 14.68
N SER A 297 -8.97 -47.53 14.94
CA SER A 297 -9.97 -48.33 14.22
C SER A 297 -11.36 -47.72 14.43
N TYR A 298 -12.09 -47.57 13.33
CA TYR A 298 -13.53 -47.41 13.32
C TYR A 298 -14.18 -48.72 13.76
N ASP A 299 -14.64 -48.79 15.02
CA ASP A 299 -15.75 -49.61 15.49
C ASP A 299 -16.08 -49.14 16.89
N ASP A 300 -17.34 -48.69 17.06
CA ASP A 300 -18.09 -48.33 18.25
C ASP A 300 -18.61 -46.85 18.27
N PHE A 301 -19.74 -46.69 17.70
CA PHE A 301 -21.02 -46.08 18.06
C PHE A 301 -21.82 -45.65 16.84
#